data_d13ac399f0a89e6d583c940d4b0e4505
#
_entry.id   d13ac399f0a89e6d583c940d4b0e4505
#
_cell.length_a   1.000
_cell.length_b   1.000
_cell.length_c   1.000
_cell.angle_alpha   90.00
_cell.angle_beta   90.00
_cell.angle_gamma   90.00
#
_symmetry.space_group_name_H-M   'P 1'
#
loop_
_entity.id
_entity.type
_entity.pdbx_description
1 polymer ?
#
loop_
_entity_poly.entity_id
_entity_poly.type
_entity_poly.pdbx_seq_one_letter_code
_entity_poly.pdbx_strand_id
1 'polypeptide(L)'
;VKKIIYTILIYFLFISCSYSKNLSGFVIDNEKNKFNLQPISKSYKGKTPDISLNNSENIKIIIFSHGTTRPQKKEKCKRKYNAIPNSLLSLTEIDNVFFYYLCSKATDGNKPGSYIEKRVNEIENVLDQLLDSGIKPKNIFLSGVSAGGWSSLMLMPKVGIKFNSAIVFAPACCGPRHEINKYPVWRKEIRPKQVKQIKEADLIKALIFAYEDDKFNRSKELMFLKEKSPDTVNIIAYKCGEGHNTYRKDCRINETKKI
;
A
#
# COMPACT_ATOMS: atom_id res chain seq x y z
N VAL A 1 44.39 34.35 -12.29
CA VAL A 1 42.98 34.55 -11.84
C VAL A 1 41.99 33.91 -12.81
N LYS A 2 42.12 34.10 -14.15
CA LYS A 2 41.20 33.49 -15.14
C LYS A 2 41.18 31.95 -15.16
N LYS A 3 42.30 31.26 -14.91
CA LYS A 3 42.33 29.78 -14.86
C LYS A 3 41.65 29.18 -13.66
N ILE A 4 41.62 29.86 -12.53
CA ILE A 4 40.92 29.39 -11.29
C ILE A 4 39.41 29.46 -11.44
N ILE A 5 38.91 30.47 -12.12
CA ILE A 5 37.46 30.63 -12.36
C ILE A 5 36.89 29.49 -13.23
N TYR A 6 37.64 29.04 -14.26
CA TYR A 6 37.23 27.92 -15.11
C TYR A 6 37.19 26.58 -14.37
N THR A 7 38.10 26.36 -13.43
CA THR A 7 38.14 25.12 -12.63
C THR A 7 36.98 25.04 -11.66
N ILE A 8 36.55 26.17 -11.09
CA ILE A 8 35.39 26.23 -10.20
C ILE A 8 34.07 26.06 -10.95
N LEU A 9 33.95 26.59 -12.18
CA LEU A 9 32.75 26.42 -13.01
C LEU A 9 32.56 24.97 -13.46
N ILE A 10 33.64 24.23 -13.73
CA ILE A 10 33.56 22.81 -14.12
C ILE A 10 33.18 21.93 -12.90
N TYR A 11 33.56 22.29 -11.70
CA TYR A 11 33.16 21.56 -10.50
C TYR A 11 31.67 21.72 -10.15
N PHE A 12 31.03 22.84 -10.51
CA PHE A 12 29.60 23.02 -10.31
C PHE A 12 28.72 22.28 -11.32
N LEU A 13 29.26 21.86 -12.46
CA LEU A 13 28.50 21.11 -13.49
C LEU A 13 28.39 19.61 -13.17
N PHE A 14 29.13 19.11 -12.19
CA PHE A 14 29.07 17.71 -11.73
C PHE A 14 28.31 17.49 -10.42
N ILE A 15 27.58 18.50 -9.92
CA ILE A 15 26.50 18.23 -8.97
C ILE A 15 25.39 17.60 -9.80
N SER A 16 25.61 16.37 -10.23
CA SER A 16 24.56 15.50 -10.71
C SER A 16 23.56 15.39 -9.58
N CYS A 17 22.47 16.16 -9.71
CA CYS A 17 21.27 15.99 -8.95
C CYS A 17 20.88 14.52 -9.11
N SER A 18 21.30 13.66 -8.20
CA SER A 18 20.83 12.28 -8.16
C SER A 18 19.36 12.37 -7.81
N TYR A 19 18.54 12.60 -8.82
CA TYR A 19 17.10 12.43 -8.74
C TYR A 19 16.87 11.05 -8.12
N SER A 20 16.49 11.05 -6.87
CA SER A 20 16.01 9.86 -6.20
C SER A 20 14.89 9.31 -7.08
N LYS A 21 15.18 8.24 -7.84
CA LYS A 21 14.18 7.57 -8.68
C LYS A 21 12.95 7.35 -7.80
N ASN A 22 11.85 7.98 -8.15
CA ASN A 22 10.58 7.75 -7.48
C ASN A 22 10.22 6.28 -7.72
N LEU A 23 10.18 5.50 -6.65
CA LEU A 23 9.85 4.08 -6.71
C LEU A 23 8.33 3.84 -6.62
N SER A 24 7.54 4.91 -6.67
CA SER A 24 6.08 4.85 -6.71
C SER A 24 5.58 5.21 -8.10
N GLY A 25 4.51 4.55 -8.54
CA GLY A 25 3.90 4.83 -9.83
C GLY A 25 3.04 3.66 -10.33
N PHE A 26 2.45 3.85 -11.53
CA PHE A 26 1.71 2.78 -12.17
C PHE A 26 2.62 1.64 -12.59
N VAL A 27 2.15 0.42 -12.38
CA VAL A 27 2.84 -0.81 -12.80
C VAL A 27 2.60 -0.99 -14.30
N ILE A 28 3.66 -0.88 -15.11
CA ILE A 28 3.58 -1.00 -16.58
C ILE A 28 3.81 -2.42 -17.04
N ASP A 29 4.71 -3.13 -16.36
CA ASP A 29 5.18 -4.45 -16.76
C ASP A 29 5.33 -5.37 -15.57
N ASN A 30 4.72 -6.54 -15.67
CA ASN A 30 4.75 -7.60 -14.66
C ASN A 30 5.79 -8.68 -14.95
N GLU A 31 6.54 -8.59 -16.04
CA GLU A 31 7.52 -9.61 -16.36
C GLU A 31 8.62 -9.68 -15.29
N LYS A 32 8.74 -10.83 -14.66
CA LYS A 32 9.85 -11.22 -13.75
C LYS A 32 10.06 -10.32 -12.53
N ASN A 33 9.00 -9.79 -11.90
CA ASN A 33 9.11 -8.94 -10.71
C ASN A 33 9.92 -7.63 -10.94
N LYS A 34 10.05 -7.17 -12.15
CA LYS A 34 10.61 -5.87 -12.49
C LYS A 34 9.47 -4.89 -12.65
N PHE A 35 9.21 -4.11 -11.62
CA PHE A 35 8.25 -3.03 -11.72
C PHE A 35 8.86 -1.86 -12.51
N ASN A 36 8.44 -1.70 -13.74
CA ASN A 36 8.53 -0.40 -14.39
C ASN A 36 7.39 0.46 -13.88
N LEU A 37 7.71 1.57 -13.24
CA LEU A 37 6.75 2.46 -12.61
C LEU A 37 6.71 3.79 -13.36
N GLN A 38 5.49 4.24 -13.66
CA GLN A 38 5.24 5.57 -14.22
C GLN A 38 4.57 6.44 -13.15
N PRO A 39 5.00 7.70 -12.99
CA PRO A 39 4.34 8.62 -12.07
C PRO A 39 2.92 8.94 -12.55
N ILE A 40 2.08 9.47 -11.65
CA ILE A 40 0.80 10.06 -12.05
C ILE A 40 1.09 11.28 -12.91
N SER A 41 0.57 11.31 -14.12
CA SER A 41 0.62 12.46 -15.02
C SER A 41 -0.67 12.53 -15.84
N LYS A 42 -0.92 13.67 -16.49
CA LYS A 42 -2.18 13.94 -17.17
C LYS A 42 -2.38 13.19 -18.51
N SER A 43 -1.36 12.53 -19.02
CA SER A 43 -1.51 11.65 -20.20
C SER A 43 -0.46 10.55 -20.18
N TYR A 44 -0.90 9.31 -20.41
CA TYR A 44 -0.06 8.12 -20.48
C TYR A 44 -0.30 7.42 -21.80
N LYS A 45 0.76 6.94 -22.43
CA LYS A 45 0.69 6.05 -23.59
C LYS A 45 1.20 4.66 -23.18
N GLY A 46 0.54 3.63 -23.65
CA GLY A 46 0.95 2.25 -23.40
C GLY A 46 0.08 1.53 -22.36
N LYS A 47 0.66 0.65 -21.54
CA LYS A 47 -0.05 -0.15 -20.51
C LYS A 47 -0.45 0.63 -19.24
N THR A 48 -0.29 1.94 -19.23
CA THR A 48 -0.77 2.81 -18.16
C THR A 48 -2.14 3.36 -18.51
N PRO A 49 -2.99 3.66 -17.52
CA PRO A 49 -4.29 4.21 -17.79
C PRO A 49 -4.15 5.55 -18.53
N ASP A 50 -4.87 5.69 -19.61
CA ASP A 50 -5.14 7.02 -20.15
C ASP A 50 -6.13 7.71 -19.22
N ILE A 51 -5.60 8.50 -18.30
CA ILE A 51 -6.37 9.28 -17.33
C ILE A 51 -6.91 10.55 -18.01
N SER A 52 -7.24 10.48 -19.29
CA SER A 52 -8.00 11.55 -19.92
C SER A 52 -9.44 11.55 -19.38
N LEU A 53 -10.01 12.74 -19.23
CA LEU A 53 -11.38 12.90 -18.72
C LEU A 53 -12.42 12.04 -19.47
N ASN A 54 -12.13 11.69 -20.71
CA ASN A 54 -13.02 10.90 -21.56
C ASN A 54 -13.06 9.40 -21.22
N ASN A 55 -12.04 8.85 -20.55
CA ASN A 55 -11.93 7.43 -20.23
C ASN A 55 -11.96 7.13 -18.72
N SER A 56 -11.97 8.14 -17.86
CA SER A 56 -11.88 7.99 -16.40
C SER A 56 -13.04 7.20 -15.79
N GLU A 57 -14.19 7.15 -16.46
CA GLU A 57 -15.40 6.43 -15.97
C GLU A 57 -15.21 4.92 -15.87
N ASN A 58 -14.40 4.33 -16.76
CA ASN A 58 -14.22 2.89 -16.88
C ASN A 58 -12.92 2.38 -16.23
N ILE A 59 -12.01 3.28 -15.90
CA ILE A 59 -10.72 2.93 -15.30
C ILE A 59 -10.89 2.60 -13.82
N LYS A 60 -10.38 1.45 -13.39
CA LYS A 60 -10.28 1.07 -11.97
C LYS A 60 -8.82 1.08 -11.54
N ILE A 61 -8.54 1.73 -10.44
CA ILE A 61 -7.17 1.86 -9.92
C ILE A 61 -7.08 1.22 -8.55
N ILE A 62 -6.12 0.34 -8.37
CA ILE A 62 -5.79 -0.28 -7.10
C ILE A 62 -4.50 0.35 -6.59
N ILE A 63 -4.58 1.15 -5.53
CA ILE A 63 -3.40 1.70 -4.83
C ILE A 63 -2.86 0.61 -3.92
N PHE A 64 -1.71 0.04 -4.26
CA PHE A 64 -1.07 -1.00 -3.47
C PHE A 64 0.03 -0.44 -2.57
N SER A 65 -0.07 -0.70 -1.27
CA SER A 65 0.91 -0.34 -0.25
C SER A 65 1.60 -1.59 0.31
N HIS A 66 2.93 -1.63 0.21
CA HIS A 66 3.73 -2.77 0.64
C HIS A 66 3.77 -2.95 2.18
N GLY A 67 4.23 -4.11 2.65
CA GLY A 67 4.45 -4.43 4.06
C GLY A 67 5.51 -3.54 4.73
N THR A 68 5.78 -3.80 6.01
CA THR A 68 6.80 -3.05 6.75
C THR A 68 8.18 -3.31 6.17
N THR A 69 8.84 -2.24 5.79
CA THR A 69 10.29 -2.26 5.53
C THR A 69 10.95 -1.27 6.46
N ARG A 70 12.05 -1.68 7.10
CA ARG A 70 12.88 -0.70 7.78
C ARG A 70 13.52 0.18 6.72
N PRO A 71 13.29 1.49 6.72
CA PRO A 71 13.78 2.38 5.67
C PRO A 71 15.23 2.74 5.92
N GLN A 72 16.12 1.81 5.69
CA GLN A 72 17.56 2.09 5.78
C GLN A 72 18.26 2.08 4.42
N LYS A 73 17.58 1.65 3.35
CA LYS A 73 18.16 1.65 1.99
C LYS A 73 17.06 1.88 0.94
N LYS A 74 17.34 2.73 -0.04
CA LYS A 74 16.46 3.17 -1.13
C LYS A 74 15.83 2.03 -1.99
N GLU A 75 16.35 0.81 -1.90
CA GLU A 75 15.96 -0.32 -2.76
C GLU A 75 14.94 -1.28 -2.14
N LYS A 76 14.41 -1.00 -0.95
CA LYS A 76 13.60 -1.97 -0.21
C LYS A 76 12.25 -2.26 -0.84
N CYS A 77 11.69 -1.34 -1.60
CA CYS A 77 10.44 -1.57 -2.30
C CYS A 77 10.55 -2.62 -3.43
N LYS A 78 11.75 -2.78 -4.00
CA LYS A 78 12.03 -3.76 -5.07
C LYS A 78 12.21 -5.21 -4.57
N ARG A 79 12.17 -5.44 -3.26
CA ARG A 79 12.38 -6.79 -2.72
C ARG A 79 11.16 -7.68 -2.99
N LYS A 80 11.43 -8.96 -3.28
CA LYS A 80 10.41 -9.99 -3.57
C LYS A 80 9.27 -10.04 -2.54
N TYR A 81 9.54 -9.80 -1.26
CA TYR A 81 8.52 -9.81 -0.20
C TYR A 81 7.67 -8.53 -0.11
N ASN A 82 7.99 -7.51 -0.90
CA ASN A 82 7.20 -6.30 -1.04
C ASN A 82 6.47 -6.23 -2.38
N ALA A 83 6.55 -7.29 -3.17
CA ALA A 83 5.80 -7.42 -4.41
C ALA A 83 4.29 -7.44 -4.14
N ILE A 84 3.53 -7.05 -5.12
CA ILE A 84 2.08 -7.25 -5.14
C ILE A 84 1.83 -8.77 -5.15
N PRO A 85 0.92 -9.30 -4.32
CA PRO A 85 0.56 -10.72 -4.37
C PRO A 85 0.11 -11.15 -5.77
N ASN A 86 0.52 -12.34 -6.24
CA ASN A 86 0.14 -12.84 -7.56
C ASN A 86 -1.38 -12.94 -7.72
N SER A 87 -2.08 -13.36 -6.66
CA SER A 87 -3.54 -13.41 -6.64
C SER A 87 -4.20 -12.05 -6.89
N LEU A 88 -3.57 -10.98 -6.44
CA LEU A 88 -4.06 -9.62 -6.70
C LEU A 88 -3.65 -9.15 -8.10
N LEU A 89 -2.43 -9.48 -8.56
CA LEU A 89 -1.95 -9.15 -9.90
C LEU A 89 -2.80 -9.75 -11.01
N SER A 90 -3.43 -10.92 -10.77
CA SER A 90 -4.34 -11.51 -11.76
C SER A 90 -5.53 -10.63 -12.12
N LEU A 91 -5.85 -9.62 -11.30
CA LEU A 91 -6.88 -8.63 -11.63
C LEU A 91 -6.49 -7.72 -12.80
N THR A 92 -5.20 -7.66 -13.18
CA THR A 92 -4.78 -6.94 -14.40
C THR A 92 -5.18 -7.65 -15.70
N GLU A 93 -5.65 -8.90 -15.62
CA GLU A 93 -6.27 -9.62 -16.73
C GLU A 93 -7.67 -9.04 -17.06
N ILE A 94 -8.25 -8.29 -16.13
CA ILE A 94 -9.53 -7.59 -16.33
C ILE A 94 -9.23 -6.27 -17.02
N ASP A 95 -9.96 -5.98 -18.08
CA ASP A 95 -9.83 -4.73 -18.82
C ASP A 95 -10.02 -3.51 -17.90
N ASN A 96 -9.18 -2.51 -18.12
CA ASN A 96 -9.20 -1.24 -17.41
C ASN A 96 -8.90 -1.30 -15.89
N VAL A 97 -8.30 -2.38 -15.40
CA VAL A 97 -7.78 -2.47 -14.02
C VAL A 97 -6.27 -2.19 -14.01
N PHE A 98 -5.85 -1.21 -13.23
CA PHE A 98 -4.45 -0.78 -13.13
C PHE A 98 -3.99 -0.73 -11.69
N PHE A 99 -2.71 -1.02 -11.48
CA PHE A 99 -2.08 -0.91 -10.17
C PHE A 99 -1.21 0.33 -10.08
N TYR A 100 -1.42 1.11 -9.02
CA TYR A 100 -0.46 2.10 -8.56
C TYR A 100 0.30 1.54 -7.37
N TYR A 101 1.59 1.29 -7.53
CA TYR A 101 2.46 0.83 -6.47
C TYR A 101 2.97 2.01 -5.64
N LEU A 102 2.65 2.04 -4.35
CA LEU A 102 3.13 3.05 -3.41
C LEU A 102 4.34 2.52 -2.64
N CYS A 103 5.53 3.03 -2.99
CA CYS A 103 6.74 2.79 -2.22
C CYS A 103 6.84 3.79 -1.06
N SER A 104 6.40 3.39 0.10
CA SER A 104 6.40 4.24 1.29
C SER A 104 7.81 4.62 1.73
N LYS A 105 8.01 5.89 2.05
CA LYS A 105 9.21 6.45 2.66
C LYS A 105 9.07 6.61 4.18
N ALA A 106 7.92 6.27 4.74
CA ALA A 106 7.59 6.47 6.13
C ALA A 106 8.51 5.71 7.08
N THR A 107 8.97 6.39 8.11
CA THR A 107 9.80 5.87 9.20
C THR A 107 9.23 6.27 10.54
N ASP A 108 9.51 5.50 11.59
CA ASP A 108 9.09 5.84 12.94
C ASP A 108 9.71 7.14 13.46
N GLY A 109 10.92 7.45 13.06
CA GLY A 109 11.68 8.53 13.69
C GLY A 109 11.87 8.23 15.18
N ASN A 110 11.57 9.22 16.02
CA ASN A 110 11.69 9.10 17.48
C ASN A 110 10.42 8.56 18.17
N LYS A 111 9.30 8.45 17.43
CA LYS A 111 8.01 8.02 17.97
C LYS A 111 7.62 6.66 17.42
N PRO A 112 7.62 5.60 18.24
CA PRO A 112 7.25 4.26 17.80
C PRO A 112 5.85 4.19 17.18
N GLY A 113 5.73 3.46 16.05
CA GLY A 113 4.47 3.27 15.34
C GLY A 113 4.02 4.48 14.49
N SER A 114 4.71 5.62 14.59
CA SER A 114 4.34 6.83 13.84
C SER A 114 4.43 6.66 12.31
N TYR A 115 5.16 5.67 11.84
CA TYR A 115 5.26 5.40 10.40
C TYR A 115 3.93 4.98 9.78
N ILE A 116 3.00 4.44 10.56
CA ILE A 116 1.66 4.09 10.07
C ILE A 116 0.89 5.35 9.69
N GLU A 117 0.87 6.36 10.55
CA GLU A 117 0.22 7.65 10.27
C GLU A 117 0.83 8.33 9.04
N LYS A 118 2.16 8.29 8.93
CA LYS A 118 2.86 8.81 7.74
C LYS A 118 2.46 8.06 6.46
N ARG A 119 2.29 6.74 6.54
CA ARG A 119 1.80 5.94 5.40
C ARG A 119 0.35 6.24 5.05
N VAL A 120 -0.49 6.43 6.04
CA VAL A 120 -1.88 6.89 5.82
C VAL A 120 -1.87 8.18 5.00
N ASN A 121 -1.04 9.16 5.38
CA ASN A 121 -0.92 10.42 4.64
C ASN A 121 -0.32 10.22 3.23
N GLU A 122 0.63 9.29 3.05
CA GLU A 122 1.17 8.96 1.73
C GLU A 122 0.10 8.35 0.81
N ILE A 123 -0.76 7.47 1.33
CA ILE A 123 -1.87 6.87 0.58
C ILE A 123 -2.91 7.96 0.24
N GLU A 124 -3.25 8.82 1.20
CA GLU A 124 -4.18 9.92 1.02
C GLU A 124 -3.72 10.87 -0.09
N ASN A 125 -2.43 11.24 -0.10
CA ASN A 125 -1.86 12.09 -1.15
C ASN A 125 -1.96 11.47 -2.55
N VAL A 126 -1.78 10.15 -2.68
CA VAL A 126 -1.96 9.46 -3.97
C VAL A 126 -3.43 9.44 -4.37
N LEU A 127 -4.31 9.19 -3.40
CA LEU A 127 -5.75 9.19 -3.59
C LEU A 127 -6.23 10.54 -4.12
N ASP A 128 -5.82 11.63 -3.49
CA ASP A 128 -6.17 13.00 -3.90
C ASP A 128 -5.66 13.30 -5.31
N GLN A 129 -4.42 12.94 -5.66
CA GLN A 129 -3.90 13.10 -7.02
C GLN A 129 -4.73 12.34 -8.08
N LEU A 130 -5.22 11.14 -7.76
CA LEU A 130 -6.07 10.37 -8.66
C LEU A 130 -7.45 11.04 -8.83
N LEU A 131 -8.04 11.52 -7.75
CA LEU A 131 -9.30 12.25 -7.78
C LEU A 131 -9.18 13.55 -8.57
N ASP A 132 -8.11 14.31 -8.36
CA ASP A 132 -7.81 15.53 -9.11
C ASP A 132 -7.57 15.26 -10.61
N SER A 133 -7.14 14.05 -10.94
CA SER A 133 -6.99 13.59 -12.32
C SER A 133 -8.32 13.11 -12.95
N GLY A 134 -9.44 13.19 -12.22
CA GLY A 134 -10.78 12.86 -12.71
C GLY A 134 -11.20 11.41 -12.47
N ILE A 135 -10.40 10.58 -11.78
CA ILE A 135 -10.82 9.22 -11.41
C ILE A 135 -11.89 9.32 -10.31
N LYS A 136 -13.00 8.62 -10.50
CA LYS A 136 -14.10 8.67 -9.53
C LYS A 136 -13.82 7.80 -8.30
N PRO A 137 -14.29 8.19 -7.09
CA PRO A 137 -14.14 7.40 -5.86
C PRO A 137 -14.53 5.92 -6.02
N LYS A 138 -15.64 5.64 -6.70
CA LYS A 138 -16.13 4.28 -6.95
C LYS A 138 -15.15 3.38 -7.73
N ASN A 139 -14.18 3.99 -8.42
CA ASN A 139 -13.20 3.33 -9.26
C ASN A 139 -11.81 3.23 -8.59
N ILE A 140 -11.65 3.72 -7.39
CA ILE A 140 -10.39 3.65 -6.64
C ILE A 140 -10.54 2.61 -5.53
N PHE A 141 -9.60 1.69 -5.49
CA PHE A 141 -9.51 0.64 -4.46
C PHE A 141 -8.18 0.78 -3.73
N LEU A 142 -8.20 0.53 -2.43
CA LEU A 142 -6.97 0.42 -1.65
C LEU A 142 -6.58 -1.04 -1.53
N SER A 143 -5.29 -1.30 -1.52
CA SER A 143 -4.79 -2.63 -1.22
C SER A 143 -3.47 -2.56 -0.48
N GLY A 144 -3.13 -3.63 0.21
CA GLY A 144 -1.83 -3.73 0.84
C GLY A 144 -1.64 -4.98 1.67
N VAL A 145 -0.38 -5.16 2.03
CA VAL A 145 0.08 -6.29 2.83
C VAL A 145 0.59 -5.79 4.17
N SER A 146 0.28 -6.49 5.26
CA SER A 146 0.83 -6.17 6.58
C SER A 146 0.59 -4.71 6.96
N ALA A 147 1.65 -3.93 7.19
CA ALA A 147 1.56 -2.50 7.49
C ALA A 147 0.86 -1.68 6.38
N GLY A 148 1.02 -2.06 5.11
CA GLY A 148 0.29 -1.44 4.01
C GLY A 148 -1.21 -1.67 4.10
N GLY A 149 -1.62 -2.91 4.37
CA GLY A 149 -3.01 -3.26 4.61
C GLY A 149 -3.58 -2.57 5.85
N TRP A 150 -2.82 -2.51 6.94
CA TRP A 150 -3.23 -1.80 8.15
C TRP A 150 -3.41 -0.31 7.92
N SER A 151 -2.49 0.33 7.17
CA SER A 151 -2.60 1.75 6.81
C SER A 151 -3.82 2.03 5.92
N SER A 152 -4.18 1.11 5.02
CA SER A 152 -5.39 1.22 4.20
C SER A 152 -6.66 1.21 5.07
N LEU A 153 -6.71 0.36 6.09
CA LEU A 153 -7.82 0.34 7.05
C LEU A 153 -7.86 1.61 7.91
N MET A 154 -6.70 2.11 8.35
CA MET A 154 -6.58 3.35 9.12
C MET A 154 -7.00 4.60 8.35
N LEU A 155 -7.02 4.54 7.02
CA LEU A 155 -7.47 5.67 6.19
C LEU A 155 -9.00 5.80 6.15
N MET A 156 -9.76 4.72 6.38
CA MET A 156 -11.22 4.72 6.25
C MET A 156 -11.95 5.77 7.09
N PRO A 157 -11.61 5.99 8.39
CA PRO A 157 -12.27 7.03 9.17
C PRO A 157 -11.97 8.45 8.70
N LYS A 158 -10.86 8.65 7.99
CA LYS A 158 -10.47 9.97 7.49
C LYS A 158 -11.18 10.33 6.19
N VAL A 159 -11.19 9.40 5.23
CA VAL A 159 -11.59 9.69 3.86
C VAL A 159 -12.30 8.50 3.18
N GLY A 160 -13.05 7.70 3.92
CA GLY A 160 -13.72 6.51 3.40
C GLY A 160 -14.67 6.74 2.22
N ILE A 161 -15.12 7.96 2.02
CA ILE A 161 -15.97 8.35 0.86
C ILE A 161 -15.17 8.60 -0.43
N LYS A 162 -13.84 8.75 -0.33
CA LYS A 162 -12.96 9.08 -1.47
C LYS A 162 -12.51 7.85 -2.26
N PHE A 163 -12.85 6.65 -1.84
CA PHE A 163 -12.53 5.39 -2.52
C PHE A 163 -13.63 4.34 -2.31
N ASN A 164 -13.61 3.29 -3.11
CA ASN A 164 -14.65 2.25 -3.08
C ASN A 164 -14.52 1.32 -1.86
N SER A 165 -13.40 0.62 -1.76
CA SER A 165 -13.18 -0.40 -0.74
C SER A 165 -11.70 -0.76 -0.63
N ALA A 166 -11.35 -1.62 0.34
CA ALA A 166 -9.99 -2.11 0.50
C ALA A 166 -9.90 -3.64 0.37
N ILE A 167 -8.83 -4.13 -0.26
CA ILE A 167 -8.46 -5.55 -0.34
C ILE A 167 -7.13 -5.71 0.38
N VAL A 168 -7.12 -6.29 1.57
CA VAL A 168 -5.94 -6.32 2.42
C VAL A 168 -5.51 -7.73 2.82
N PHE A 169 -4.20 -7.96 2.86
CA PHE A 169 -3.58 -9.23 3.17
C PHE A 169 -2.79 -9.13 4.47
N ALA A 170 -3.10 -10.01 5.43
CA ALA A 170 -2.43 -10.07 6.74
C ALA A 170 -2.25 -8.67 7.37
N PRO A 171 -3.29 -7.83 7.46
CA PRO A 171 -3.14 -6.45 7.91
C PRO A 171 -2.62 -6.41 9.34
N ALA A 172 -1.44 -5.84 9.54
CA ALA A 172 -0.80 -5.74 10.85
C ALA A 172 0.26 -4.64 10.87
N CYS A 173 0.46 -4.01 12.02
CA CYS A 173 1.61 -3.13 12.25
C CYS A 173 2.61 -3.80 13.19
N CYS A 174 3.85 -3.44 13.03
CA CYS A 174 4.87 -3.40 14.07
C CYS A 174 5.14 -4.71 14.85
N GLY A 175 4.96 -5.83 14.31
CA GLY A 175 5.09 -7.19 14.80
C GLY A 175 5.98 -7.53 16.03
N PRO A 176 6.05 -8.79 16.43
CA PRO A 176 6.67 -9.24 17.69
C PRO A 176 8.12 -8.80 17.90
N ARG A 177 8.88 -8.59 16.84
CA ARG A 177 10.27 -8.10 16.94
C ARG A 177 10.37 -6.71 17.55
N HIS A 178 9.37 -5.88 17.38
CA HIS A 178 9.30 -4.54 17.97
C HIS A 178 8.82 -4.62 19.42
N GLU A 179 8.03 -5.63 19.76
CA GLU A 179 7.55 -5.85 21.14
C GLU A 179 8.66 -6.30 22.09
N ILE A 180 9.64 -7.09 21.59
CA ILE A 180 10.69 -7.65 22.44
C ILE A 180 11.82 -6.67 22.73
N ASN A 181 12.20 -5.82 21.76
CA ASN A 181 13.46 -5.07 21.84
C ASN A 181 13.33 -3.57 22.12
N LYS A 182 12.28 -2.90 21.65
CA LYS A 182 12.10 -1.45 21.81
C LYS A 182 10.65 -0.99 21.91
N TYR A 183 9.71 -1.82 21.52
CA TYR A 183 8.31 -1.46 21.39
C TYR A 183 7.43 -2.56 21.97
N PRO A 184 7.46 -2.77 23.31
CA PRO A 184 6.51 -3.71 23.94
C PRO A 184 5.07 -3.30 23.76
N VAL A 185 4.83 -2.53 22.69
CA VAL A 185 3.95 -1.43 22.84
C VAL A 185 2.88 -1.45 21.78
N TRP A 186 3.12 -2.13 20.60
CA TRP A 186 2.06 -2.07 19.61
C TRP A 186 0.78 -2.75 20.08
N ARG A 187 0.87 -3.99 20.57
CA ARG A 187 -0.33 -4.72 21.00
C ARG A 187 -1.00 -4.09 22.21
N LYS A 188 -0.23 -3.57 23.16
CA LYS A 188 -0.76 -3.07 24.42
C LYS A 188 -1.18 -1.61 24.37
N GLU A 189 -0.46 -0.77 23.64
CA GLU A 189 -0.65 0.68 23.71
C GLU A 189 -1.06 1.33 22.38
N ILE A 190 -0.46 0.91 21.26
CA ILE A 190 -0.70 1.56 19.96
C ILE A 190 -1.90 0.94 19.27
N ARG A 191 -1.95 -0.39 19.16
CA ARG A 191 -3.04 -1.09 18.48
C ARG A 191 -4.43 -0.76 19.03
N PRO A 192 -4.67 -0.70 20.34
CA PRO A 192 -5.98 -0.32 20.87
C PRO A 192 -6.43 1.07 20.40
N LYS A 193 -5.50 2.03 20.34
CA LYS A 193 -5.78 3.39 19.83
C LYS A 193 -6.10 3.37 18.34
N GLN A 194 -5.33 2.62 17.54
CA GLN A 194 -5.58 2.46 16.11
C GLN A 194 -6.90 1.74 15.83
N VAL A 195 -7.23 0.70 16.58
CA VAL A 195 -8.53 0.02 16.49
C VAL A 195 -9.67 0.97 16.82
N LYS A 196 -9.52 1.81 17.86
CA LYS A 196 -10.49 2.84 18.17
C LYS A 196 -10.68 3.80 17.00
N GLN A 197 -9.59 4.30 16.42
CA GLN A 197 -9.64 5.17 15.24
C GLN A 197 -10.33 4.50 14.05
N ILE A 198 -10.01 3.24 13.74
CA ILE A 198 -10.67 2.52 12.63
C ILE A 198 -12.19 2.40 12.88
N LYS A 199 -12.60 2.18 14.13
CA LYS A 199 -14.02 2.09 14.52
C LYS A 199 -14.76 3.44 14.41
N GLU A 200 -14.06 4.55 14.28
CA GLU A 200 -14.65 5.88 14.03
C GLU A 200 -15.16 6.04 12.59
N ALA A 201 -14.78 5.16 11.66
CA ALA A 201 -15.32 5.16 10.32
C ALA A 201 -16.85 4.93 10.34
N ASP A 202 -17.59 5.69 9.56
CA ASP A 202 -19.04 5.49 9.40
C ASP A 202 -19.32 4.11 8.81
N LEU A 203 -18.54 3.73 7.81
CA LEU A 203 -18.64 2.45 7.13
C LEU A 203 -17.25 1.92 6.76
N ILE A 204 -17.00 0.64 7.06
CA ILE A 204 -15.82 -0.09 6.61
C ILE A 204 -16.23 -1.01 5.46
N LYS A 205 -15.62 -0.83 4.29
CA LYS A 205 -15.80 -1.72 3.14
C LYS A 205 -14.47 -2.42 2.86
N ALA A 206 -14.35 -3.68 3.23
CA ALA A 206 -13.08 -4.39 3.09
C ALA A 206 -13.24 -5.90 2.85
N LEU A 207 -12.40 -6.42 1.97
CA LEU A 207 -12.08 -7.83 1.89
C LEU A 207 -10.73 -8.06 2.55
N ILE A 208 -10.68 -8.96 3.52
CA ILE A 208 -9.53 -9.16 4.40
C ILE A 208 -9.10 -10.62 4.31
N PHE A 209 -7.90 -10.86 3.80
CA PHE A 209 -7.25 -12.16 3.88
C PHE A 209 -6.48 -12.24 5.19
N ALA A 210 -7.02 -13.01 6.14
CA ALA A 210 -6.46 -13.21 7.46
C ALA A 210 -5.92 -14.64 7.61
N TYR A 211 -4.78 -14.79 8.28
CA TYR A 211 -4.16 -16.10 8.43
C TYR A 211 -4.19 -16.52 9.90
N GLU A 212 -4.70 -17.71 10.16
CA GLU A 212 -4.89 -18.20 11.54
C GLU A 212 -3.59 -18.52 12.26
N ASP A 213 -2.55 -18.82 11.51
CA ASP A 213 -1.19 -19.04 12.01
C ASP A 213 -0.32 -17.76 11.97
N ASP A 214 -0.92 -16.60 11.67
CA ASP A 214 -0.23 -15.32 11.71
C ASP A 214 0.06 -14.89 13.16
N LYS A 215 1.35 -14.72 13.46
CA LYS A 215 1.82 -14.28 14.79
C LYS A 215 1.55 -12.81 15.08
N PHE A 216 1.24 -12.01 14.07
CA PHE A 216 1.06 -10.57 14.21
C PHE A 216 -0.40 -10.18 14.46
N ASN A 217 -1.32 -10.71 13.64
CA ASN A 217 -2.73 -10.35 13.73
C ASN A 217 -3.58 -11.46 13.10
N ARG A 218 -4.14 -12.34 13.93
CA ARG A 218 -4.96 -13.46 13.48
C ARG A 218 -6.35 -13.01 13.08
N SER A 219 -7.08 -13.86 12.37
CA SER A 219 -8.46 -13.58 11.95
C SER A 219 -9.36 -13.12 13.10
N LYS A 220 -9.30 -13.81 14.25
CA LYS A 220 -10.06 -13.45 15.43
C LYS A 220 -9.75 -12.05 15.99
N GLU A 221 -8.52 -11.58 15.80
CA GLU A 221 -8.10 -10.25 16.24
C GLU A 221 -8.58 -9.13 15.29
N LEU A 222 -9.10 -9.50 14.12
CA LEU A 222 -9.67 -8.61 13.11
C LEU A 222 -11.21 -8.58 13.13
N MET A 223 -11.85 -9.43 13.96
CA MET A 223 -13.32 -9.52 14.00
C MET A 223 -14.00 -8.20 14.33
N PHE A 224 -13.33 -7.29 15.05
CA PHE A 224 -13.86 -5.96 15.32
C PHE A 224 -14.24 -5.17 14.05
N LEU A 225 -13.63 -5.47 12.90
CA LEU A 225 -13.97 -4.87 11.61
C LEU A 225 -15.33 -5.40 11.12
N LYS A 226 -15.53 -6.71 11.23
CA LYS A 226 -16.79 -7.38 10.87
C LYS A 226 -17.93 -6.96 11.81
N GLU A 227 -17.64 -6.84 13.11
CA GLU A 227 -18.59 -6.34 14.10
C GLU A 227 -19.04 -4.90 13.82
N LYS A 228 -18.10 -4.04 13.37
CA LYS A 228 -18.40 -2.64 13.02
C LYS A 228 -19.23 -2.51 11.72
N SER A 229 -18.96 -3.36 10.73
CA SER A 229 -19.59 -3.28 9.40
C SER A 229 -19.89 -4.68 8.86
N PRO A 230 -20.90 -5.38 9.40
CA PRO A 230 -21.15 -6.80 9.15
C PRO A 230 -21.47 -7.12 7.69
N ASP A 231 -22.09 -6.21 6.96
CA ASP A 231 -22.54 -6.45 5.58
C ASP A 231 -21.45 -6.12 4.54
N THR A 232 -20.48 -5.31 4.90
CA THR A 232 -19.49 -4.77 3.95
C THR A 232 -18.05 -5.18 4.28
N VAL A 233 -17.81 -5.85 5.40
CA VAL A 233 -16.54 -6.46 5.72
C VAL A 233 -16.63 -7.97 5.52
N ASN A 234 -15.75 -8.51 4.66
CA ASN A 234 -15.58 -9.94 4.52
C ASN A 234 -14.18 -10.36 4.97
N ILE A 235 -14.10 -11.31 5.91
CA ILE A 235 -12.84 -11.85 6.40
C ILE A 235 -12.72 -13.30 5.91
N ILE A 236 -11.77 -13.52 5.01
CA ILE A 236 -11.40 -14.87 4.54
C ILE A 236 -10.28 -15.37 5.45
N ALA A 237 -10.65 -16.26 6.37
CA ALA A 237 -9.73 -16.84 7.34
C ALA A 237 -9.28 -18.23 6.89
N TYR A 238 -7.97 -18.45 6.84
CA TYR A 238 -7.41 -19.76 6.49
C TYR A 238 -5.96 -19.93 6.99
N LYS A 239 -5.46 -21.16 6.88
CA LYS A 239 -4.11 -21.55 7.26
C LYS A 239 -3.42 -22.25 6.10
N CYS A 240 -2.26 -21.73 5.68
CA CYS A 240 -1.43 -22.32 4.64
C CYS A 240 -0.02 -22.70 5.12
N GLY A 241 0.26 -22.60 6.39
CA GLY A 241 1.53 -23.00 6.99
C GLY A 241 2.67 -21.99 6.89
N GLU A 242 2.42 -20.79 6.30
CA GLU A 242 3.43 -19.74 6.16
C GLU A 242 3.20 -18.55 7.09
N GLY A 243 2.19 -18.66 7.97
CA GLY A 243 1.84 -17.59 8.90
C GLY A 243 1.64 -16.27 8.19
N HIS A 244 2.31 -15.24 8.67
CA HIS A 244 2.21 -13.88 8.12
C HIS A 244 2.59 -13.75 6.63
N ASN A 245 3.33 -14.71 6.08
CA ASN A 245 3.79 -14.67 4.69
C ASN A 245 2.90 -15.45 3.72
N THR A 246 1.79 -15.98 4.18
CA THR A 246 0.86 -16.79 3.38
C THR A 246 0.38 -16.10 2.10
N TYR A 247 0.26 -14.77 2.08
CA TYR A 247 -0.09 -13.99 0.89
C TYR A 247 0.86 -14.17 -0.30
N ARG A 248 2.04 -14.75 -0.07
CA ARG A 248 3.03 -15.04 -1.12
C ARG A 248 2.81 -16.39 -1.79
N LYS A 249 1.95 -17.22 -1.23
CA LYS A 249 1.62 -18.52 -1.78
C LYS A 249 0.26 -18.46 -2.45
N ASP A 250 0.16 -19.17 -3.56
CA ASP A 250 -1.08 -19.26 -4.34
C ASP A 250 -2.09 -20.25 -3.74
N CYS A 251 -2.03 -20.44 -2.41
CA CYS A 251 -2.92 -21.36 -1.74
C CYS A 251 -4.33 -20.82 -1.62
N ARG A 252 -5.09 -20.56 -2.48
CA ARG A 252 -6.47 -20.01 -2.57
C ARG A 252 -6.57 -18.82 -3.53
N ILE A 253 -5.76 -18.87 -4.58
CA ILE A 253 -5.82 -17.89 -5.66
C ILE A 253 -7.24 -17.75 -6.25
N ASN A 254 -7.99 -18.85 -6.29
CA ASN A 254 -9.34 -18.86 -6.84
C ASN A 254 -10.35 -18.07 -6.00
N GLU A 255 -10.09 -17.84 -4.72
CA GLU A 255 -10.97 -17.03 -3.88
C GLU A 255 -10.76 -15.53 -4.14
N THR A 256 -9.54 -15.15 -4.48
CA THR A 256 -9.22 -13.77 -4.87
C THR A 256 -9.85 -13.39 -6.21
N LYS A 257 -9.99 -14.38 -7.11
CA LYS A 257 -10.61 -14.17 -8.44
C LYS A 257 -12.14 -14.02 -8.39
N LYS A 258 -12.77 -14.31 -7.25
CA LYS A 258 -14.23 -14.19 -7.07
C LYS A 258 -14.68 -12.78 -6.63
N ILE A 259 -13.73 -11.85 -6.49
CA ILE A 259 -13.95 -10.45 -6.13
C ILE A 259 -14.16 -9.64 -7.41
#